data_c64eae38e4eff658efdd48e39b8197cf
#
_entry.id   c64eae38e4eff658efdd48e39b8197cf
#
_cell.length_a   1.000
_cell.length_b   1.000
_cell.length_c   1.000
_cell.angle_alpha   90.00
_cell.angle_beta   90.00
_cell.angle_gamma   90.00
#
_symmetry.space_group_name_H-M   'P 1'
#
loop_
_entity.id
_entity.type
_entity.pdbx_description
1 polymer ?
#
loop_
_entity_poly.entity_id
_entity_poly.type
_entity_poly.pdbx_seq_one_letter_code
_entity_poly.pdbx_strand_id
1 'polypeptide(L)'
;YTLRAKLKKSADDAVTDIGKISRAVVDVKNPVFILDELRKSFNQLGLPDEANLQKNLTENIRFVFGPPGTGKTTHLAGEEIIPLMKRKKDLKVLVLTPTNKAADVLTRRIIEKMGTDETYYQWLLRFGTTGDAELEASSLVVDKTFDITSKSRNTVVTTVARFAYDYFQPAGAEERRHLKFLHWDYIIIDEASMVNLASVAYILYQKPQAGFIIAGDPFQIQPITQIEQWKDL
;
A
#
# COMPACT_ATOMS: atom_id res chain seq x y z
N TYR A 1 0.67 8.82 15.11
CA TYR A 1 0.60 8.22 16.45
C TYR A 1 1.47 9.03 17.37
N THR A 2 0.88 9.92 18.15
CA THR A 2 1.51 10.36 19.37
C THR A 2 1.49 9.14 20.28
N LEU A 3 2.66 8.55 20.58
CA LEU A 3 2.82 7.56 21.62
C LEU A 3 2.42 8.23 22.94
N ARG A 4 1.15 8.24 23.25
CA ARG A 4 0.66 8.48 24.60
C ARG A 4 0.96 7.20 25.37
N ALA A 5 2.17 7.10 25.89
CA ALA A 5 2.44 6.15 26.97
C ALA A 5 1.46 6.50 28.09
N LYS A 6 0.35 5.77 28.22
CA LYS A 6 -0.44 5.74 29.46
C LYS A 6 0.45 5.06 30.49
N LEU A 7 1.33 5.81 31.09
CA LEU A 7 1.89 5.42 32.36
C LEU A 7 0.70 5.34 33.33
N LYS A 8 0.48 4.17 33.90
CA LYS A 8 -0.49 3.90 34.98
C LYS A 8 -0.02 4.53 36.30
N LYS A 9 0.46 5.77 36.28
CA LYS A 9 0.74 6.58 37.45
C LYS A 9 0.02 7.88 37.30
N SER A 10 -0.28 8.54 38.42
CA SER A 10 -1.03 9.78 38.48
C SER A 10 -0.56 10.78 37.42
N ALA A 11 -1.48 11.56 36.88
CA ALA A 11 -1.21 12.49 35.77
C ALA A 11 -0.02 13.44 36.04
N ASP A 12 0.27 13.73 37.28
CA ASP A 12 1.35 14.62 37.71
C ASP A 12 2.75 14.01 37.58
N ASP A 13 2.88 12.69 37.64
CA ASP A 13 4.16 11.99 37.46
C ASP A 13 4.53 11.78 35.99
N ALA A 14 3.57 11.87 35.09
CA ALA A 14 3.77 11.57 33.66
C ALA A 14 4.46 12.71 32.90
N VAL A 15 4.38 13.94 33.38
CA VAL A 15 4.85 15.12 32.66
C VAL A 15 6.33 15.40 32.93
N THR A 16 6.90 14.88 34.01
CA THR A 16 8.22 15.31 34.47
C THR A 16 9.41 14.56 33.88
N ASP A 17 9.23 13.42 33.22
CA ASP A 17 10.38 12.55 32.95
C ASP A 17 10.57 12.03 31.52
N ILE A 18 9.78 12.50 30.52
CA ILE A 18 10.02 12.12 29.11
C ILE A 18 11.44 12.54 28.64
N GLY A 19 11.98 13.63 29.18
CA GLY A 19 13.36 14.06 28.90
C GLY A 19 14.47 13.20 29.53
N LYS A 20 14.13 12.30 30.46
CA LYS A 20 15.12 11.45 31.17
C LYS A 20 15.11 10.00 30.70
N ILE A 21 14.24 9.61 29.78
CA ILE A 21 14.20 8.26 29.25
C ILE A 21 15.33 8.08 28.23
N SER A 22 16.47 7.58 28.68
CA SER A 22 17.63 7.30 27.84
C SER A 22 17.50 6.00 27.03
N ARG A 23 16.49 5.16 27.29
CA ARG A 23 16.14 3.96 26.53
C ARG A 23 14.65 3.66 26.69
N ALA A 24 13.90 3.73 25.60
CA ALA A 24 12.56 3.14 25.52
C ALA A 24 12.66 1.82 24.74
N VAL A 25 12.34 0.70 25.39
CA VAL A 25 12.06 -0.55 24.68
C VAL A 25 10.59 -0.46 24.28
N VAL A 26 10.34 -0.20 23.02
CA VAL A 26 8.99 -0.26 22.46
C VAL A 26 8.69 -1.71 22.15
N ASP A 27 7.95 -2.36 23.03
CA ASP A 27 7.38 -3.67 22.76
C ASP A 27 6.19 -3.48 21.81
N VAL A 28 6.41 -3.70 20.52
CA VAL A 28 5.34 -3.66 19.50
C VAL A 28 4.51 -4.93 19.69
N LYS A 29 3.56 -4.85 20.59
CA LYS A 29 2.60 -5.93 20.80
C LYS A 29 1.70 -6.06 19.60
N ASN A 30 1.97 -7.11 18.81
CA ASN A 30 1.07 -7.79 17.90
C ASN A 30 0.42 -6.94 16.80
N PRO A 31 0.68 -7.22 15.51
CA PRO A 31 0.00 -6.60 14.36
C PRO A 31 -1.54 -6.72 14.38
N VAL A 32 -2.10 -7.63 15.16
CA VAL A 32 -3.55 -7.74 15.44
C VAL A 32 -4.14 -6.42 15.98
N PHE A 33 -3.37 -5.60 16.67
CA PHE A 33 -3.85 -4.30 17.16
C PHE A 33 -4.23 -3.33 16.04
N ILE A 34 -3.46 -3.29 14.96
CA ILE A 34 -3.77 -2.45 13.78
C ILE A 34 -5.05 -2.93 13.10
N LEU A 35 -5.23 -4.24 13.00
CA LEU A 35 -6.44 -4.83 12.43
C LEU A 35 -7.69 -4.53 13.27
N ASP A 36 -7.56 -4.55 14.60
CA ASP A 36 -8.66 -4.20 15.49
C ASP A 36 -9.04 -2.72 15.40
N GLU A 37 -8.05 -1.83 15.25
CA GLU A 37 -8.31 -0.41 15.02
C GLU A 37 -8.90 -0.14 13.63
N LEU A 38 -8.44 -0.84 12.60
CA LEU A 38 -9.06 -0.82 11.28
C LEU A 38 -10.52 -1.29 11.35
N ARG A 39 -10.79 -2.39 12.05
CA ARG A 39 -12.15 -2.90 12.24
C ARG A 39 -13.05 -1.90 12.96
N LYS A 40 -12.56 -1.26 14.04
CA LYS A 40 -13.31 -0.20 14.74
C LYS A 40 -13.56 0.99 13.81
N SER A 41 -12.61 1.38 13.00
CA SER A 41 -12.77 2.45 12.01
C SER A 41 -13.80 2.12 10.95
N PHE A 42 -13.84 0.88 10.45
CA PHE A 42 -14.89 0.40 9.54
C PHE A 42 -16.29 0.49 10.18
N ASN A 43 -16.42 0.05 11.42
CA ASN A 43 -17.69 0.11 12.14
C ASN A 43 -18.14 1.56 12.38
N GLN A 44 -17.22 2.46 12.70
CA GLN A 44 -17.51 3.89 12.87
C GLN A 44 -17.93 4.58 11.57
N LEU A 45 -17.47 4.12 10.42
CA LEU A 45 -17.89 4.62 9.11
C LEU A 45 -19.27 4.14 8.68
N GLY A 46 -19.94 3.31 9.51
CA GLY A 46 -21.28 2.78 9.19
C GLY A 46 -21.28 1.84 7.98
N LEU A 47 -20.14 1.26 7.66
CA LEU A 47 -20.03 0.26 6.60
C LEU A 47 -20.70 -1.04 7.06
N PRO A 48 -21.35 -1.80 6.15
CA PRO A 48 -22.04 -3.02 6.51
C PRO A 48 -21.09 -4.01 7.18
N ASP A 49 -21.47 -4.46 8.36
CA ASP A 49 -20.74 -5.45 9.14
C ASP A 49 -21.06 -6.85 8.61
N GLU A 50 -20.49 -7.19 7.46
CA GLU A 50 -20.58 -8.54 6.94
C GLU A 50 -19.52 -9.40 7.61
N ALA A 51 -19.95 -10.39 8.39
CA ALA A 51 -19.05 -11.32 9.09
C ALA A 51 -18.02 -11.98 8.15
N ASN A 52 -18.42 -12.26 6.91
CA ASN A 52 -17.53 -12.78 5.87
C ASN A 52 -16.48 -11.76 5.42
N LEU A 53 -16.82 -10.48 5.36
CA LEU A 53 -15.90 -9.41 5.00
C LEU A 53 -14.79 -9.28 6.05
N GLN A 54 -15.16 -9.25 7.33
CA GLN A 54 -14.21 -9.17 8.43
C GLN A 54 -13.25 -10.36 8.45
N LYS A 55 -13.78 -11.57 8.29
CA LYS A 55 -12.98 -12.79 8.24
C LYS A 55 -11.97 -12.75 7.10
N ASN A 56 -12.43 -12.44 5.88
CA ASN A 56 -11.56 -12.37 4.70
C ASN A 56 -10.46 -11.31 4.86
N LEU A 57 -10.78 -10.13 5.39
CA LEU A 57 -9.79 -9.10 5.63
C LEU A 57 -8.73 -9.54 6.64
N THR A 58 -9.13 -10.16 7.75
CA THR A 58 -8.17 -10.58 8.79
C THR A 58 -7.27 -11.72 8.35
N GLU A 59 -7.77 -12.64 7.55
CA GLU A 59 -7.00 -13.80 7.06
C GLU A 59 -6.08 -13.46 5.88
N ASN A 60 -6.41 -12.43 5.11
CA ASN A 60 -5.72 -12.09 3.87
C ASN A 60 -4.77 -10.89 3.98
N ILE A 61 -4.60 -10.30 5.17
CA ILE A 61 -3.69 -9.16 5.35
C ILE A 61 -2.37 -9.62 5.95
N ARG A 62 -1.27 -9.27 5.29
CA ARG A 62 0.09 -9.44 5.79
C ARG A 62 0.78 -8.09 5.90
N PHE A 63 1.49 -7.87 7.00
CA PHE A 63 2.26 -6.65 7.24
C PHE A 63 3.76 -6.91 7.05
N VAL A 64 4.43 -5.95 6.42
CA VAL A 64 5.89 -5.90 6.28
C VAL A 64 6.37 -4.64 6.98
N PHE A 65 6.99 -4.80 8.14
CA PHE A 65 7.49 -3.69 8.94
C PHE A 65 9.00 -3.56 8.83
N GLY A 66 9.48 -2.32 8.85
CA GLY A 66 10.89 -2.03 8.96
C GLY A 66 11.18 -0.52 8.97
N PRO A 67 12.20 -0.07 9.72
CA PRO A 67 12.65 1.31 9.70
C PRO A 67 13.09 1.79 8.30
N PRO A 68 13.29 3.11 8.13
CA PRO A 68 13.88 3.64 6.90
C PRO A 68 15.23 2.97 6.61
N GLY A 69 15.51 2.70 5.35
CA GLY A 69 16.78 2.12 4.92
C GLY A 69 16.97 0.62 5.15
N THR A 70 16.00 -0.09 5.78
CA THR A 70 16.07 -1.55 5.99
C THR A 70 15.81 -2.37 4.74
N GLY A 71 15.51 -1.73 3.61
CA GLY A 71 15.30 -2.43 2.34
C GLY A 71 13.88 -2.95 2.13
N LYS A 72 12.84 -2.39 2.77
CA LYS A 72 11.43 -2.78 2.57
C LYS A 72 11.03 -2.86 1.10
N THR A 73 11.28 -1.80 0.34
CA THR A 73 10.97 -1.76 -1.10
C THR A 73 11.74 -2.82 -1.89
N THR A 74 12.99 -3.10 -1.49
CA THR A 74 13.80 -4.18 -2.07
C THR A 74 13.23 -5.56 -1.72
N HIS A 75 12.76 -5.75 -0.49
CA HIS A 75 12.07 -6.96 -0.05
C HIS A 75 10.75 -7.16 -0.81
N LEU A 76 9.92 -6.12 -0.91
CA LEU A 76 8.69 -6.18 -1.69
C LEU A 76 8.94 -6.60 -3.15
N ALA A 77 9.94 -6.01 -3.79
CA ALA A 77 10.30 -6.36 -5.16
C ALA A 77 10.78 -7.82 -5.27
N GLY A 78 11.77 -8.22 -4.46
CA GLY A 78 12.48 -9.49 -4.60
C GLY A 78 11.77 -10.68 -3.97
N GLU A 79 11.16 -10.50 -2.81
CA GLU A 79 10.60 -11.62 -2.02
C GLU A 79 9.07 -11.73 -2.14
N GLU A 80 8.39 -10.65 -2.56
CA GLU A 80 6.94 -10.65 -2.70
C GLU A 80 6.50 -10.63 -4.16
N ILE A 81 6.77 -9.56 -4.89
CA ILE A 81 6.23 -9.33 -6.25
C ILE A 81 6.78 -10.33 -7.25
N ILE A 82 8.10 -10.44 -7.37
CA ILE A 82 8.73 -11.33 -8.35
C ILE A 82 8.34 -12.79 -8.12
N PRO A 83 8.39 -13.35 -6.90
CA PRO A 83 7.94 -14.73 -6.66
C PRO A 83 6.46 -14.94 -6.95
N LEU A 84 5.58 -13.99 -6.62
CA LEU A 84 4.17 -14.05 -6.99
C LEU A 84 4.00 -14.16 -8.51
N MET A 85 4.70 -13.31 -9.26
CA MET A 85 4.61 -13.28 -10.71
C MET A 85 5.22 -14.51 -11.38
N LYS A 86 6.17 -15.19 -10.74
CA LYS A 86 6.75 -16.45 -11.24
C LYS A 86 5.87 -17.67 -10.98
N ARG A 87 5.00 -17.64 -9.96
CA ARG A 87 4.20 -18.81 -9.54
C ARG A 87 2.95 -19.06 -10.38
N LYS A 88 2.25 -18.00 -10.82
CA LYS A 88 0.96 -18.10 -11.50
C LYS A 88 0.98 -17.39 -12.85
N LYS A 89 0.28 -17.99 -13.84
CA LYS A 89 0.28 -17.47 -15.22
C LYS A 89 -0.72 -16.33 -15.47
N ASP A 90 -1.70 -16.15 -14.59
CA ASP A 90 -2.84 -15.23 -14.74
C ASP A 90 -3.04 -14.29 -13.56
N LEU A 91 -1.99 -14.13 -12.72
CA LEU A 91 -2.06 -13.32 -11.50
C LEU A 91 -2.09 -11.81 -11.80
N LYS A 92 -2.98 -11.10 -11.09
CA LYS A 92 -3.10 -9.64 -11.16
C LYS A 92 -2.75 -9.02 -9.82
N VAL A 93 -1.69 -8.23 -9.84
CA VAL A 93 -1.16 -7.54 -8.66
C VAL A 93 -1.26 -6.03 -8.85
N LEU A 94 -1.84 -5.35 -7.89
CA LEU A 94 -1.85 -3.89 -7.83
C LEU A 94 -0.90 -3.42 -6.73
N VAL A 95 0.03 -2.56 -7.07
CA VAL A 95 0.94 -1.95 -6.10
C VAL A 95 0.64 -0.47 -5.99
N LEU A 96 0.34 -0.04 -4.78
CA LEU A 96 -0.07 1.31 -4.46
C LEU A 96 0.97 1.99 -3.58
N THR A 97 1.40 3.17 -3.98
CA THR A 97 2.37 3.99 -3.26
C THR A 97 1.80 5.37 -2.95
N PRO A 98 2.30 6.09 -1.94
CA PRO A 98 1.80 7.44 -1.65
C PRO A 98 2.12 8.47 -2.73
N THR A 99 3.24 8.29 -3.46
CA THR A 99 3.73 9.27 -4.44
C THR A 99 4.18 8.61 -5.74
N ASN A 100 4.22 9.38 -6.83
CA ASN A 100 4.79 8.93 -8.10
C ASN A 100 6.27 8.54 -7.96
N LYS A 101 7.04 9.31 -7.19
CA LYS A 101 8.45 8.99 -6.93
C LYS A 101 8.63 7.63 -6.26
N ALA A 102 7.81 7.30 -5.26
CA ALA A 102 7.85 5.99 -4.62
C ALA A 102 7.48 4.86 -5.60
N ALA A 103 6.50 5.10 -6.48
CA ALA A 103 6.15 4.15 -7.54
C ALA A 103 7.30 3.92 -8.53
N ASP A 104 8.00 4.99 -8.91
CA ASP A 104 9.16 4.90 -9.80
C ASP A 104 10.31 4.12 -9.14
N VAL A 105 10.61 4.41 -7.86
CA VAL A 105 11.63 3.69 -7.08
C VAL A 105 11.31 2.19 -6.99
N LEU A 106 10.07 1.83 -6.68
CA LEU A 106 9.69 0.42 -6.61
C LEU A 106 9.78 -0.27 -7.98
N THR A 107 9.33 0.41 -9.04
CA THR A 107 9.43 -0.11 -10.41
C THR A 107 10.89 -0.39 -10.78
N ARG A 108 11.81 0.54 -10.52
CA ARG A 108 13.25 0.34 -10.72
C ARG A 108 13.78 -0.83 -9.90
N ARG A 109 13.34 -0.96 -8.67
CA ARG A 109 13.78 -2.03 -7.78
C ARG A 109 13.37 -3.40 -8.29
N ILE A 110 12.19 -3.52 -8.90
CA ILE A 110 11.75 -4.74 -9.57
C ILE A 110 12.66 -5.05 -10.77
N ILE A 111 12.94 -4.07 -11.61
CA ILE A 111 13.83 -4.21 -12.79
C ILE A 111 15.23 -4.65 -12.34
N GLU A 112 15.81 -3.98 -11.36
CA GLU A 112 17.12 -4.30 -10.81
C GLU A 112 17.20 -5.74 -10.27
N LYS A 113 16.17 -6.19 -9.57
CA LYS A 113 16.08 -7.55 -9.04
C LYS A 113 15.87 -8.63 -10.12
N MET A 114 15.27 -8.27 -11.22
CA MET A 114 15.15 -9.15 -12.39
C MET A 114 16.48 -9.25 -13.18
N GLY A 115 17.34 -8.24 -13.08
CA GLY A 115 18.64 -8.22 -13.73
C GLY A 115 18.54 -8.40 -15.25
N THR A 116 19.11 -9.47 -15.79
CA THR A 116 19.05 -9.80 -17.23
C THR A 116 17.79 -10.55 -17.66
N ASP A 117 16.89 -10.89 -16.71
CA ASP A 117 15.63 -11.55 -17.02
C ASP A 117 14.59 -10.50 -17.45
N GLU A 118 14.52 -10.24 -18.74
CA GLU A 118 13.62 -9.24 -19.34
C GLU A 118 12.15 -9.67 -19.40
N THR A 119 11.79 -10.83 -18.83
CA THR A 119 10.39 -11.27 -18.80
C THR A 119 9.45 -10.33 -18.06
N TYR A 120 9.98 -9.42 -17.24
CA TYR A 120 9.19 -8.39 -16.57
C TYR A 120 8.45 -7.45 -17.55
N TYR A 121 8.94 -7.23 -18.75
CA TYR A 121 8.22 -6.47 -19.79
C TYR A 121 6.87 -7.07 -20.15
N GLN A 122 6.68 -8.35 -19.93
CA GLN A 122 5.43 -9.03 -20.21
C GLN A 122 4.36 -8.76 -19.17
N TRP A 123 4.73 -8.40 -17.94
CA TRP A 123 3.79 -8.30 -16.83
C TRP A 123 3.91 -7.03 -15.98
N LEU A 124 5.04 -6.32 -15.96
CA LEU A 124 5.20 -5.09 -15.20
C LEU A 124 4.63 -3.90 -15.95
N LEU A 125 3.85 -3.08 -15.28
CA LEU A 125 3.29 -1.83 -15.80
C LEU A 125 3.44 -0.74 -14.73
N ARG A 126 3.97 0.41 -15.12
CA ARG A 126 3.96 1.63 -14.31
C ARG A 126 2.85 2.55 -14.85
N PHE A 127 1.71 2.56 -14.16
CA PHE A 127 0.55 3.35 -14.61
C PHE A 127 0.58 4.76 -14.06
N GLY A 128 0.56 5.72 -14.97
CA GLY A 128 0.51 7.16 -14.70
C GLY A 128 1.80 7.90 -15.04
N THR A 129 1.93 9.11 -14.51
CA THR A 129 3.08 9.98 -14.79
C THR A 129 4.30 9.56 -13.98
N THR A 130 5.47 9.62 -14.58
CA THR A 130 6.77 9.45 -13.94
C THR A 130 7.58 10.73 -14.04
N GLY A 131 8.52 10.94 -13.11
CA GLY A 131 9.56 11.94 -13.20
C GLY A 131 10.92 11.35 -13.58
N ASP A 132 10.94 10.07 -13.93
CA ASP A 132 12.13 9.30 -14.23
C ASP A 132 12.29 9.13 -15.75
N ALA A 133 13.28 9.80 -16.33
CA ALA A 133 13.47 9.84 -17.79
C ALA A 133 13.75 8.46 -18.40
N GLU A 134 14.43 7.55 -17.68
CA GLU A 134 14.68 6.20 -18.20
C GLU A 134 13.41 5.34 -18.17
N LEU A 135 12.61 5.45 -17.11
CA LEU A 135 11.31 4.78 -17.05
C LEU A 135 10.38 5.34 -18.11
N GLU A 136 10.35 6.67 -18.31
CA GLU A 136 9.51 7.31 -19.32
C GLU A 136 9.85 6.85 -20.74
N ALA A 137 11.12 6.64 -21.02
CA ALA A 137 11.59 6.10 -22.30
C ALA A 137 11.30 4.60 -22.47
N SER A 138 10.92 3.90 -21.39
CA SER A 138 10.62 2.48 -21.43
C SER A 138 9.17 2.23 -21.82
N SER A 139 8.90 1.04 -22.38
CA SER A 139 7.53 0.58 -22.66
C SER A 139 6.73 0.18 -21.40
N LEU A 140 7.32 0.32 -20.22
CA LEU A 140 6.68 -0.02 -18.95
C LEU A 140 5.74 1.06 -18.44
N VAL A 141 6.02 2.33 -18.77
CA VAL A 141 5.18 3.44 -18.37
C VAL A 141 4.00 3.54 -19.33
N VAL A 142 2.82 3.44 -18.76
CA VAL A 142 1.55 3.46 -19.50
C VAL A 142 0.63 4.55 -18.95
N ASP A 143 -0.10 5.16 -19.84
CA ASP A 143 -1.09 6.18 -19.52
C ASP A 143 -2.54 5.67 -19.57
N LYS A 144 -3.48 6.60 -19.56
CA LYS A 144 -4.92 6.29 -19.57
C LYS A 144 -5.41 5.65 -20.88
N THR A 145 -4.64 5.69 -21.96
CA THR A 145 -5.02 5.11 -23.26
C THR A 145 -4.65 3.63 -23.37
N PHE A 146 -3.82 3.14 -22.46
CA PHE A 146 -3.37 1.75 -22.44
C PHE A 146 -4.44 0.82 -21.83
N ASP A 147 -4.69 -0.31 -22.45
CA ASP A 147 -5.56 -1.35 -21.88
C ASP A 147 -4.80 -2.20 -20.83
N ILE A 148 -4.95 -1.84 -19.59
CA ILE A 148 -4.34 -2.59 -18.46
C ILE A 148 -4.85 -4.04 -18.45
N THR A 149 -6.05 -4.31 -18.96
CA THR A 149 -6.65 -5.65 -18.97
C THR A 149 -6.17 -6.53 -20.11
N SER A 150 -5.45 -5.97 -21.09
CA SER A 150 -4.90 -6.71 -22.25
C SER A 150 -3.89 -7.78 -21.86
N LYS A 151 -3.20 -7.61 -20.74
CA LYS A 151 -2.28 -8.61 -20.20
C LYS A 151 -3.03 -9.56 -19.26
N SER A 152 -3.00 -10.85 -19.51
CA SER A 152 -3.59 -11.87 -18.65
C SER A 152 -2.95 -11.88 -17.26
N ARG A 153 -1.65 -11.62 -17.19
CA ARG A 153 -0.84 -11.49 -15.98
C ARG A 153 -0.23 -10.10 -15.93
N ASN A 154 -0.41 -9.38 -14.83
CA ASN A 154 0.23 -8.09 -14.66
C ASN A 154 0.49 -7.71 -13.20
N THR A 155 1.51 -6.87 -13.02
CA THR A 155 1.73 -6.06 -11.82
C THR A 155 1.63 -4.60 -12.25
N VAL A 156 0.64 -3.90 -11.74
CA VAL A 156 0.43 -2.47 -12.00
C VAL A 156 0.93 -1.67 -10.80
N VAL A 157 1.97 -0.87 -11.00
CA VAL A 157 2.52 0.03 -9.98
C VAL A 157 1.99 1.43 -10.21
N THR A 158 1.31 2.00 -9.22
CA THR A 158 0.70 3.33 -9.30
C THR A 158 0.54 3.97 -7.93
N THR A 159 -0.13 5.11 -7.84
CA THR A 159 -0.38 5.78 -6.56
C THR A 159 -1.74 5.44 -5.96
N VAL A 160 -1.85 5.55 -4.62
CA VAL A 160 -3.11 5.37 -3.87
C VAL A 160 -4.22 6.27 -4.42
N ALA A 161 -3.91 7.52 -4.74
CA ALA A 161 -4.90 8.47 -5.28
C ALA A 161 -5.51 7.99 -6.61
N ARG A 162 -4.70 7.34 -7.46
CA ARG A 162 -5.19 6.82 -8.75
C ARG A 162 -6.15 5.65 -8.59
N PHE A 163 -5.99 4.83 -7.57
CA PHE A 163 -6.93 3.74 -7.31
C PHE A 163 -8.36 4.23 -7.13
N ALA A 164 -8.55 5.29 -6.37
CA ALA A 164 -9.87 5.81 -6.04
C ALA A 164 -10.52 6.58 -7.21
N TYR A 165 -9.74 7.37 -7.93
CA TYR A 165 -10.27 8.41 -8.83
C TYR A 165 -9.91 8.23 -10.30
N ASP A 166 -8.83 7.52 -10.61
CA ASP A 166 -8.35 7.46 -11.97
C ASP A 166 -9.00 6.33 -12.78
N TYR A 167 -9.03 6.53 -14.07
CA TYR A 167 -9.56 5.57 -15.04
C TYR A 167 -8.57 5.38 -16.18
N PHE A 168 -8.77 4.34 -16.96
CA PHE A 168 -8.15 4.16 -18.27
C PHE A 168 -9.25 3.90 -19.30
N GLN A 169 -9.01 4.32 -20.51
CA GLN A 169 -9.90 4.16 -21.65
C GLN A 169 -9.04 3.81 -22.86
N PRO A 170 -8.93 2.51 -23.20
CA PRO A 170 -8.16 2.09 -24.36
C PRO A 170 -8.61 2.81 -25.64
N ALA A 171 -7.68 3.05 -26.53
CA ALA A 171 -7.97 3.68 -27.80
C ALA A 171 -9.06 2.88 -28.54
N GLY A 172 -10.14 3.55 -28.92
CA GLY A 172 -11.30 2.94 -29.56
C GLY A 172 -12.35 2.32 -28.62
N ALA A 173 -12.13 2.32 -27.30
CA ALA A 173 -13.13 1.88 -26.34
C ALA A 173 -14.11 3.01 -26.00
N GLU A 174 -15.41 2.69 -25.94
CA GLU A 174 -16.44 3.65 -25.55
C GLU A 174 -16.47 3.89 -24.05
N GLU A 175 -16.11 2.89 -23.25
CA GLU A 175 -16.24 2.92 -21.79
C GLU A 175 -14.92 3.20 -21.07
N ARG A 176 -15.03 4.01 -20.02
CA ARG A 176 -13.96 4.24 -19.04
C ARG A 176 -13.96 3.12 -18.01
N ARG A 177 -12.79 2.61 -17.71
CA ARG A 177 -12.60 1.57 -16.71
C ARG A 177 -11.76 2.10 -15.55
N HIS A 178 -12.19 1.86 -14.32
CA HIS A 178 -11.49 2.32 -13.14
C HIS A 178 -10.72 1.17 -12.48
N LEU A 179 -9.52 1.45 -11.94
CA LEU A 179 -8.69 0.46 -11.25
C LEU A 179 -9.44 -0.23 -10.11
N LYS A 180 -10.27 0.52 -9.40
CA LYS A 180 -11.08 0.00 -8.28
C LYS A 180 -12.12 -1.04 -8.68
N PHE A 181 -12.54 -1.09 -9.95
CA PHE A 181 -13.51 -2.08 -10.44
C PHE A 181 -12.86 -3.30 -11.08
N LEU A 182 -11.55 -3.26 -11.35
CA LEU A 182 -10.85 -4.43 -11.84
C LEU A 182 -10.69 -5.50 -10.76
N HIS A 183 -10.57 -6.74 -11.19
CA HIS A 183 -10.16 -7.83 -10.31
C HIS A 183 -8.67 -7.74 -9.99
N TRP A 184 -8.34 -7.87 -8.71
CA TRP A 184 -6.97 -7.95 -8.22
C TRP A 184 -6.84 -9.14 -7.27
N ASP A 185 -5.88 -10.03 -7.54
CA ASP A 185 -5.57 -11.14 -6.64
C ASP A 185 -4.82 -10.66 -5.41
N TYR A 186 -3.90 -9.70 -5.61
CA TYR A 186 -3.14 -9.07 -4.53
C TYR A 186 -3.12 -7.56 -4.69
N ILE A 187 -3.19 -6.88 -3.56
CA ILE A 187 -2.95 -5.45 -3.45
C ILE A 187 -1.82 -5.23 -2.45
N ILE A 188 -0.77 -4.56 -2.90
CA ILE A 188 0.40 -4.22 -2.10
C ILE A 188 0.38 -2.72 -1.86
N ILE A 189 0.47 -2.29 -0.60
CA ILE A 189 0.58 -0.87 -0.25
C ILE A 189 1.98 -0.66 0.32
N ASP A 190 2.84 0.02 -0.44
CA ASP A 190 4.19 0.39 0.01
C ASP A 190 4.17 1.78 0.65
N GLU A 191 5.05 2.00 1.61
CA GLU A 191 5.11 3.22 2.44
C GLU A 191 3.74 3.60 3.05
N ALA A 192 3.04 2.60 3.56
CA ALA A 192 1.68 2.74 4.08
C ALA A 192 1.58 3.72 5.25
N SER A 193 2.66 3.96 5.99
CA SER A 193 2.74 4.98 7.05
C SER A 193 2.51 6.41 6.53
N MET A 194 2.74 6.65 5.24
CA MET A 194 2.49 7.94 4.58
C MET A 194 1.08 8.02 3.96
N VAL A 195 0.31 6.94 3.99
CA VAL A 195 -1.05 6.88 3.46
C VAL A 195 -2.04 7.09 4.60
N ASN A 196 -3.01 7.99 4.44
CA ASN A 196 -4.03 8.19 5.46
C ASN A 196 -4.90 6.92 5.63
N LEU A 197 -5.34 6.68 6.87
CA LEU A 197 -6.09 5.49 7.23
C LEU A 197 -7.39 5.33 6.43
N ALA A 198 -8.06 6.43 6.12
CA ALA A 198 -9.30 6.41 5.34
C ALA A 198 -9.08 5.85 3.92
N SER A 199 -7.95 6.20 3.28
CA SER A 199 -7.59 5.64 1.97
C SER A 199 -7.27 4.16 2.04
N VAL A 200 -6.54 3.71 3.08
CA VAL A 200 -6.26 2.29 3.29
C VAL A 200 -7.56 1.52 3.52
N ALA A 201 -8.43 2.02 4.42
CA ALA A 201 -9.73 1.43 4.70
C ALA A 201 -10.60 1.34 3.44
N TYR A 202 -10.62 2.40 2.62
CA TYR A 202 -11.36 2.41 1.36
C TYR A 202 -10.88 1.32 0.40
N ILE A 203 -9.56 1.13 0.25
CA ILE A 203 -8.99 0.11 -0.62
C ILE A 203 -9.39 -1.29 -0.14
N LEU A 204 -9.24 -1.55 1.16
CA LEU A 204 -9.61 -2.82 1.78
C LEU A 204 -11.10 -3.13 1.58
N TYR A 205 -11.96 -2.14 1.79
CA TYR A 205 -13.41 -2.27 1.60
C TYR A 205 -13.78 -2.55 0.14
N GLN A 206 -13.13 -1.87 -0.81
CA GLN A 206 -13.40 -2.07 -2.25
C GLN A 206 -12.95 -3.45 -2.75
N LYS A 207 -11.98 -4.08 -2.10
CA LYS A 207 -11.36 -5.34 -2.55
C LYS A 207 -11.24 -6.39 -1.44
N PRO A 208 -12.35 -6.76 -0.79
CA PRO A 208 -12.31 -7.64 0.39
C PRO A 208 -11.82 -9.06 0.08
N GLN A 209 -11.83 -9.47 -1.19
CA GLN A 209 -11.38 -10.79 -1.64
C GLN A 209 -9.91 -10.83 -2.05
N ALA A 210 -9.24 -9.69 -2.14
CA ALA A 210 -7.82 -9.64 -2.50
C ALA A 210 -6.93 -10.03 -1.30
N GLY A 211 -5.79 -10.62 -1.58
CA GLY A 211 -4.71 -10.72 -0.59
C GLY A 211 -4.03 -9.35 -0.43
N PHE A 212 -3.73 -8.95 0.78
CA PHE A 212 -3.08 -7.67 1.06
C PHE A 212 -1.68 -7.84 1.63
N ILE A 213 -0.75 -7.02 1.15
CA ILE A 213 0.57 -6.83 1.74
C ILE A 213 0.71 -5.34 2.03
N ILE A 214 0.80 -4.98 3.30
CA ILE A 214 0.91 -3.59 3.73
C ILE A 214 2.31 -3.39 4.31
N ALA A 215 3.13 -2.61 3.60
CA ALA A 215 4.50 -2.33 3.99
C ALA A 215 4.66 -0.89 4.47
N GLY A 216 5.31 -0.70 5.59
CA GLY A 216 5.54 0.62 6.14
C GLY A 216 6.40 0.61 7.39
N ASP A 217 6.61 1.79 7.91
CA ASP A 217 7.28 2.01 9.18
C ASP A 217 6.34 2.79 10.11
N PRO A 218 5.83 2.17 11.16
CA PRO A 218 4.90 2.82 12.09
C PRO A 218 5.51 4.00 12.85
N PHE A 219 6.83 4.16 12.78
CA PHE A 219 7.57 5.24 13.45
C PHE A 219 7.96 6.38 12.48
N GLN A 220 7.58 6.30 11.20
CA GLN A 220 7.78 7.38 10.24
C GLN A 220 6.75 8.50 10.38
N ILE A 221 7.03 9.59 9.65
CA ILE A 221 6.18 10.78 9.59
C ILE A 221 4.76 10.38 9.23
N GLN A 222 3.82 10.85 10.04
CA GLN A 222 2.39 10.65 9.81
C GLN A 222 1.94 11.30 8.50
N PRO A 223 0.88 10.78 7.85
CA PRO A 223 0.27 11.41 6.70
C PRO A 223 -0.13 12.84 7.02
N ILE A 224 0.09 13.75 6.09
CA ILE A 224 -0.39 15.13 6.22
C ILE A 224 -1.92 15.08 6.09
N THR A 225 -2.61 15.29 7.20
CA THR A 225 -4.06 15.45 7.23
C THR A 225 -4.42 16.93 7.12
N GLN A 226 -5.23 17.28 6.12
CA GLN A 226 -5.74 18.64 5.94
C GLN A 226 -6.91 18.97 6.88
N ILE A 227 -7.50 17.95 7.50
CA ILE A 227 -8.64 18.09 8.41
C ILE A 227 -8.09 18.06 9.83
N GLU A 228 -8.15 19.21 10.51
CA GLU A 228 -7.59 19.36 11.87
C GLU A 228 -8.17 18.36 12.87
N GLN A 229 -9.45 18.05 12.77
CA GLN A 229 -10.14 17.06 13.62
C GLN A 229 -9.59 15.64 13.48
N TRP A 230 -8.84 15.33 12.42
CA TRP A 230 -8.24 14.02 12.16
C TRP A 230 -6.77 13.93 12.52
N LYS A 231 -6.17 15.03 12.99
CA LYS A 231 -4.76 15.05 13.40
C LYS A 231 -4.51 14.27 14.68
N ASP A 232 -5.55 14.09 15.50
CA ASP A 232 -5.48 13.41 16.79
C ASP A 232 -6.03 11.95 16.74
N LEU A 233 -6.43 11.48 15.57
CA LEU A 233 -6.83 10.10 15.29
C LEU A 233 -5.66 9.29 14.74
#